data_f84bec4c661dd62f03200445a72729f8
#
_entry.id   f84bec4c661dd62f03200445a72729f8
#
_cell.length_a   1.000
_cell.length_b   1.000
_cell.length_c   1.000
_cell.angle_alpha   90.00
_cell.angle_beta   90.00
_cell.angle_gamma   90.00
#
_symmetry.space_group_name_H-M   'P 1'
#
loop_
_entity.id
_entity.type
_entity.pdbx_description
1 polymer ?
#
loop_
_entity_poly.entity_id
_entity_poly.type
_entity_poly.pdbx_seq_one_letter_code
_entity_poly.pdbx_strand_id
1 'polypeptide(L)'
;MSTLNQGDKAPEFTSKDQNGNAISLAQFKGKKVVLYFYPKDSTPGCTAEACDFRDNYQDLKAQGIEVLGVSIDDEKSHQKFITKYDLPFTLLADTDKSIVEAYGVWGEKSMYGKKYMGTNRTTFIIDEEGNIAHILTKVDTKAPTAQVLALIK
;
A
#
# COMPACT_ATOMS: atom_id res chain seq x y z
N MET A 1 -14.45 -7.67 5.97
CA MET A 1 -13.79 -8.75 5.22
C MET A 1 -13.71 -8.38 3.76
N SER A 2 -12.58 -8.65 3.15
CA SER A 2 -12.42 -8.38 1.73
C SER A 2 -13.21 -9.38 0.90
N THR A 3 -14.01 -8.87 -0.04
CA THR A 3 -14.68 -9.68 -1.03
C THR A 3 -14.00 -9.58 -2.39
N LEU A 4 -12.86 -8.88 -2.45
CA LEU A 4 -12.12 -8.68 -3.69
C LEU A 4 -11.29 -9.92 -4.04
N ASN A 5 -11.27 -10.24 -5.31
CA ASN A 5 -10.55 -11.38 -5.86
C ASN A 5 -9.69 -10.96 -7.04
N GLN A 6 -8.75 -11.82 -7.42
CA GLN A 6 -7.99 -11.63 -8.65
C GLN A 6 -8.95 -11.52 -9.82
N GLY A 7 -8.70 -10.57 -10.70
CA GLY A 7 -9.55 -10.29 -11.86
C GLY A 7 -10.59 -9.23 -11.63
N ASP A 8 -10.91 -8.93 -10.38
CA ASP A 8 -11.88 -7.88 -10.07
C ASP A 8 -11.30 -6.50 -10.40
N LYS A 9 -12.19 -5.58 -10.74
CA LYS A 9 -11.79 -4.19 -10.89
C LYS A 9 -11.36 -3.64 -9.53
N ALA A 10 -10.19 -3.00 -9.47
CA ALA A 10 -9.73 -2.37 -8.24
C ALA A 10 -10.64 -1.19 -7.90
N PRO A 11 -11.12 -1.08 -6.64
CA PRO A 11 -11.93 0.07 -6.24
C PRO A 11 -11.22 1.39 -6.51
N GLU A 12 -11.91 2.31 -7.15
CA GLU A 12 -11.41 3.65 -7.40
C GLU A 12 -11.32 4.42 -6.09
N PHE A 13 -10.35 5.30 -5.97
CA PHE A 13 -10.24 6.16 -4.80
C PHE A 13 -9.64 7.50 -5.18
N THR A 14 -9.92 8.51 -4.36
CA THR A 14 -9.20 9.77 -4.37
C THR A 14 -8.83 10.07 -2.93
N SER A 15 -7.57 10.30 -2.67
CA SER A 15 -7.07 10.55 -1.33
C SER A 15 -5.95 11.58 -1.39
N LYS A 16 -5.41 11.95 -0.25
CA LYS A 16 -4.32 12.93 -0.19
C LYS A 16 -3.00 12.23 0.07
N ASP A 17 -1.97 12.71 -0.61
CA ASP A 17 -0.61 12.26 -0.34
C ASP A 17 -0.04 12.99 0.88
N GLN A 18 1.24 12.78 1.18
CA GLN A 18 1.91 13.39 2.32
C GLN A 18 1.99 14.92 2.25
N ASN A 19 1.76 15.50 1.07
CA ASN A 19 1.82 16.95 0.86
C ASN A 19 0.44 17.58 0.70
N GLY A 20 -0.63 16.79 0.89
CA GLY A 20 -1.99 17.26 0.74
C GLY A 20 -2.50 17.31 -0.69
N ASN A 21 -1.75 16.78 -1.64
CA ASN A 21 -2.17 16.73 -3.04
C ASN A 21 -3.14 15.57 -3.27
N ALA A 22 -4.15 15.79 -4.10
CA ALA A 22 -5.12 14.75 -4.42
C ALA A 22 -4.49 13.70 -5.34
N ILE A 23 -4.59 12.45 -4.94
CA ILE A 23 -4.10 11.30 -5.71
C ILE A 23 -5.27 10.35 -5.95
N SER A 24 -5.47 9.93 -7.18
CA SER A 24 -6.49 8.95 -7.53
C SER A 24 -5.86 7.76 -8.23
N LEU A 25 -6.53 6.60 -8.12
CA LEU A 25 -6.06 5.40 -8.81
C LEU A 25 -6.06 5.61 -10.34
N ALA A 26 -7.04 6.35 -10.85
CA ALA A 26 -7.16 6.61 -12.30
C ALA A 26 -5.91 7.29 -12.89
N GLN A 27 -5.15 8.03 -12.10
CA GLN A 27 -3.92 8.69 -12.57
C GLN A 27 -2.85 7.70 -13.05
N PHE A 28 -2.93 6.46 -12.58
CA PHE A 28 -1.91 5.46 -12.87
C PHE A 28 -2.34 4.48 -13.96
N LYS A 29 -3.43 4.75 -14.66
CA LYS A 29 -3.87 3.93 -15.78
C LYS A 29 -2.76 3.83 -16.81
N GLY A 30 -2.48 2.61 -17.27
CA GLY A 30 -1.34 2.36 -18.14
C GLY A 30 -0.07 1.93 -17.44
N LYS A 31 -0.09 1.95 -16.10
CA LYS A 31 1.02 1.47 -15.28
C LYS A 31 0.54 0.39 -14.33
N LYS A 32 1.43 -0.51 -13.95
CA LYS A 32 1.15 -1.42 -12.84
C LYS A 32 1.31 -0.67 -11.53
N VAL A 33 0.42 -0.93 -10.57
CA VAL A 33 0.47 -0.29 -9.26
C VAL A 33 0.62 -1.35 -8.19
N VAL A 34 1.62 -1.17 -7.34
CA VAL A 34 1.76 -1.94 -6.10
C VAL A 34 1.14 -1.08 -5.01
N LEU A 35 -0.08 -1.42 -4.62
CA LEU A 35 -0.82 -0.72 -3.58
C LEU A 35 -0.70 -1.54 -2.30
N TYR A 36 0.16 -1.10 -1.39
CA TYR A 36 0.38 -1.85 -0.16
C TYR A 36 -0.21 -1.13 1.04
N PHE A 37 -0.95 -1.90 1.84
CA PHE A 37 -1.58 -1.42 3.06
C PHE A 37 -0.75 -1.86 4.26
N TYR A 38 -0.52 -0.94 5.18
CA TYR A 38 0.27 -1.22 6.37
C TYR A 38 -0.37 -0.56 7.60
N PRO A 39 -0.16 -1.13 8.80
CA PRO A 39 -0.88 -0.67 9.98
C PRO A 39 -0.52 0.72 10.47
N LYS A 40 0.76 1.09 10.50
CA LYS A 40 1.16 2.35 11.11
C LYS A 40 2.57 2.77 10.73
N ASP A 41 2.75 4.07 10.44
CA ASP A 41 4.06 4.67 10.17
C ASP A 41 5.05 4.41 11.30
N SER A 42 6.31 4.26 10.94
CA SER A 42 7.45 4.18 11.87
C SER A 42 7.45 2.98 12.80
N THR A 43 6.60 1.98 12.57
CA THR A 43 6.69 0.69 13.29
C THR A 43 7.74 -0.20 12.59
N PRO A 44 8.37 -1.17 13.31
CA PRO A 44 9.47 -1.94 12.73
C PRO A 44 9.14 -2.67 11.44
N GLY A 45 8.01 -3.38 11.38
CA GLY A 45 7.62 -4.10 10.17
C GLY A 45 7.29 -3.18 8.99
N CYS A 46 6.58 -2.10 9.28
CA CYS A 46 6.21 -1.11 8.25
C CYS A 46 7.45 -0.37 7.74
N THR A 47 8.41 -0.09 8.60
CA THR A 47 9.68 0.53 8.23
C THR A 47 10.49 -0.39 7.33
N ALA A 48 10.60 -1.68 7.67
CA ALA A 48 11.32 -2.65 6.87
C ALA A 48 10.73 -2.78 5.48
N GLU A 49 9.41 -2.86 5.39
CA GLU A 49 8.69 -2.95 4.12
C GLU A 49 8.93 -1.71 3.26
N ALA A 50 8.78 -0.53 3.84
CA ALA A 50 8.98 0.72 3.12
C ALA A 50 10.41 0.88 2.62
N CYS A 51 11.39 0.52 3.44
CA CYS A 51 12.81 0.63 3.07
C CYS A 51 13.19 -0.34 1.95
N ASP A 52 12.60 -1.53 1.93
CA ASP A 52 12.83 -2.48 0.84
C ASP A 52 12.29 -1.94 -0.48
N PHE A 53 11.07 -1.40 -0.48
CA PHE A 53 10.52 -0.74 -1.67
C PHE A 53 11.37 0.47 -2.08
N ARG A 54 11.83 1.26 -1.11
CA ARG A 54 12.73 2.39 -1.38
C ARG A 54 13.98 1.97 -2.14
N ASP A 55 14.62 0.92 -1.65
CA ASP A 55 15.89 0.46 -2.22
C ASP A 55 15.72 -0.11 -3.64
N ASN A 56 14.52 -0.52 -3.99
CA ASN A 56 14.21 -1.11 -5.29
C ASN A 56 13.30 -0.25 -6.16
N TYR A 57 13.01 0.96 -5.71
CA TYR A 57 12.02 1.81 -6.38
C TYR A 57 12.39 2.17 -7.82
N GLN A 58 13.66 2.50 -8.06
CA GLN A 58 14.12 2.85 -9.40
C GLN A 58 13.93 1.68 -10.37
N ASP A 59 14.26 0.47 -9.95
CA ASP A 59 14.07 -0.72 -10.75
C ASP A 59 12.59 -0.98 -11.04
N LEU A 60 11.73 -0.78 -10.05
CA LEU A 60 10.29 -0.94 -10.21
C LEU A 60 9.75 0.08 -11.21
N LYS A 61 10.14 1.34 -11.09
CA LYS A 61 9.73 2.39 -12.03
C LYS A 61 10.20 2.10 -13.45
N ALA A 62 11.41 1.61 -13.59
CA ALA A 62 11.95 1.25 -14.89
C ALA A 62 11.11 0.16 -15.58
N GLN A 63 10.40 -0.66 -14.82
CA GLN A 63 9.52 -1.69 -15.33
C GLN A 63 8.06 -1.23 -15.47
N GLY A 64 7.79 0.06 -15.30
CA GLY A 64 6.44 0.61 -15.39
C GLY A 64 5.57 0.34 -14.17
N ILE A 65 6.18 0.14 -13.00
CA ILE A 65 5.50 -0.17 -11.75
C ILE A 65 5.58 1.03 -10.82
N GLU A 66 4.43 1.48 -10.30
CA GLU A 66 4.39 2.53 -9.28
C GLU A 66 4.05 1.91 -7.93
N VAL A 67 4.62 2.46 -6.87
CA VAL A 67 4.38 2.00 -5.49
C VAL A 67 3.59 3.06 -4.74
N LEU A 68 2.48 2.65 -4.14
CA LEU A 68 1.66 3.51 -3.29
C LEU A 68 1.48 2.81 -1.95
N GLY A 69 1.89 3.47 -0.87
CA GLY A 69 1.64 2.98 0.48
C GLY A 69 0.39 3.63 1.06
N VAL A 70 -0.40 2.87 1.81
CA VAL A 70 -1.64 3.36 2.41
C VAL A 70 -1.69 3.00 3.88
N SER A 71 -1.93 3.99 4.72
CA SER A 71 -2.29 3.75 6.13
C SER A 71 -3.29 4.81 6.56
N ILE A 72 -3.88 4.62 7.74
CA ILE A 72 -4.82 5.60 8.28
C ILE A 72 -4.13 6.76 9.00
N ASP A 73 -2.80 6.79 8.99
CA ASP A 73 -2.02 7.89 9.54
C ASP A 73 -2.25 9.17 8.71
N ASP A 74 -2.05 10.32 9.34
CA ASP A 74 -2.28 11.60 8.67
C ASP A 74 -1.06 12.04 7.85
N GLU A 75 -1.23 13.15 7.12
CA GLU A 75 -0.19 13.70 6.26
C GLU A 75 1.09 14.04 7.02
N LYS A 76 0.94 14.57 8.22
CA LYS A 76 2.08 14.97 9.06
C LYS A 76 2.89 13.76 9.49
N SER A 77 2.22 12.68 9.86
CA SER A 77 2.88 11.41 10.19
C SER A 77 3.65 10.87 8.99
N HIS A 78 3.02 10.88 7.81
CA HIS A 78 3.65 10.44 6.56
C HIS A 78 4.87 11.28 6.21
N GLN A 79 4.81 12.60 6.39
CA GLN A 79 5.94 13.48 6.14
C GLN A 79 7.14 13.13 7.01
N LYS A 80 6.91 12.85 8.29
CA LYS A 80 7.97 12.44 9.21
C LYS A 80 8.59 11.11 8.80
N PHE A 81 7.75 10.15 8.41
CA PHE A 81 8.19 8.83 8.01
C PHE A 81 9.04 8.92 6.73
N ILE A 82 8.54 9.64 5.72
CA ILE A 82 9.25 9.85 4.46
C ILE A 82 10.60 10.54 4.69
N THR A 83 10.61 11.59 5.51
CA THR A 83 11.84 12.34 5.78
C THR A 83 12.86 11.48 6.51
N LYS A 84 12.42 10.71 7.50
CA LYS A 84 13.32 9.89 8.30
C LYS A 84 14.01 8.79 7.49
N TYR A 85 13.29 8.18 6.55
CA TYR A 85 13.81 7.04 5.78
C TYR A 85 14.05 7.34 4.32
N ASP A 86 13.88 8.61 3.93
CA ASP A 86 14.12 9.06 2.54
C ASP A 86 13.32 8.24 1.53
N LEU A 87 12.01 8.12 1.77
CA LEU A 87 11.14 7.34 0.92
C LEU A 87 10.81 8.09 -0.37
N PRO A 88 11.06 7.50 -1.56
CA PRO A 88 10.88 8.19 -2.84
C PRO A 88 9.49 8.04 -3.44
N PHE A 89 8.59 7.29 -2.80
CA PHE A 89 7.26 7.02 -3.34
C PHE A 89 6.18 7.66 -2.47
N THR A 90 4.95 7.66 -2.99
CA THR A 90 3.82 8.32 -2.35
C THR A 90 3.23 7.48 -1.21
N LEU A 91 2.90 8.14 -0.12
CA LEU A 91 2.11 7.55 0.96
C LEU A 91 0.76 8.27 1.01
N LEU A 92 -0.32 7.50 1.00
CA LEU A 92 -1.67 8.05 1.05
C LEU A 92 -2.17 8.10 2.50
N ALA A 93 -2.71 9.25 2.88
CA ALA A 93 -3.24 9.49 4.22
C ALA A 93 -4.73 9.17 4.25
N ASP A 94 -5.06 7.91 4.54
CA ASP A 94 -6.44 7.42 4.54
C ASP A 94 -7.10 7.65 5.91
N THR A 95 -7.16 8.91 6.33
CA THR A 95 -7.62 9.28 7.67
C THR A 95 -9.09 8.99 7.92
N ASP A 96 -9.91 8.97 6.86
CA ASP A 96 -11.33 8.64 6.95
C ASP A 96 -11.61 7.15 6.73
N LYS A 97 -10.57 6.34 6.53
CA LYS A 97 -10.64 4.89 6.34
C LYS A 97 -11.37 4.45 5.07
N SER A 98 -11.63 5.35 4.15
CA SER A 98 -12.40 5.02 2.94
C SER A 98 -11.70 3.99 2.06
N ILE A 99 -10.38 4.07 1.94
CA ILE A 99 -9.62 3.12 1.10
C ILE A 99 -9.47 1.77 1.80
N VAL A 100 -9.11 1.77 3.07
CA VAL A 100 -8.94 0.49 3.81
C VAL A 100 -10.25 -0.29 3.88
N GLU A 101 -11.38 0.41 3.99
CA GLU A 101 -12.69 -0.24 3.97
C GLU A 101 -13.06 -0.72 2.57
N ALA A 102 -12.83 0.10 1.53
CA ALA A 102 -13.14 -0.29 0.15
C ALA A 102 -12.37 -1.53 -0.28
N TYR A 103 -11.11 -1.67 0.17
CA TYR A 103 -10.28 -2.82 -0.17
C TYR A 103 -10.43 -3.97 0.81
N GLY A 104 -11.26 -3.82 1.83
CA GLY A 104 -11.57 -4.89 2.77
C GLY A 104 -10.41 -5.29 3.68
N VAL A 105 -9.48 -4.37 3.93
CA VAL A 105 -8.31 -4.65 4.78
C VAL A 105 -8.46 -4.08 6.20
N TRP A 106 -9.53 -3.36 6.47
CA TRP A 106 -9.85 -2.86 7.80
C TRP A 106 -10.67 -3.91 8.55
N GLY A 107 -10.19 -4.37 9.67
CA GLY A 107 -10.89 -5.42 10.38
C GLY A 107 -10.38 -5.64 11.79
N GLU A 108 -10.97 -6.64 12.45
CA GLU A 108 -10.61 -7.00 13.82
C GLU A 108 -9.29 -7.72 13.84
N LYS A 109 -8.41 -7.28 14.74
CA LYS A 109 -7.12 -7.90 15.02
C LYS A 109 -7.05 -8.27 16.50
N SER A 110 -6.14 -9.17 16.82
CA SER A 110 -5.94 -9.61 18.20
C SER A 110 -4.46 -9.53 18.57
N MET A 111 -4.18 -9.02 19.77
CA MET A 111 -2.83 -8.98 20.30
C MET A 111 -2.91 -9.20 21.81
N TYR A 112 -2.21 -10.23 22.30
CA TYR A 112 -2.19 -10.57 23.74
C TYR A 112 -3.60 -10.75 24.32
N GLY A 113 -4.49 -11.39 23.52
CA GLY A 113 -5.86 -11.64 23.95
C GLY A 113 -6.81 -10.44 23.85
N LYS A 114 -6.31 -9.29 23.47
CA LYS A 114 -7.14 -8.09 23.27
C LYS A 114 -7.49 -7.94 21.79
N LYS A 115 -8.75 -7.64 21.54
CA LYS A 115 -9.24 -7.37 20.20
C LYS A 115 -9.27 -5.88 19.91
N TYR A 116 -8.89 -5.49 18.71
CA TYR A 116 -8.94 -4.10 18.27
C TYR A 116 -9.14 -4.04 16.77
N MET A 117 -9.59 -2.89 16.26
CA MET A 117 -9.73 -2.67 14.83
C MET A 117 -8.42 -2.14 14.25
N GLY A 118 -8.04 -2.63 13.10
CA GLY A 118 -6.81 -2.18 12.46
C GLY A 118 -6.72 -2.63 11.02
N THR A 119 -5.65 -2.19 10.36
CA THR A 119 -5.37 -2.55 8.98
C THR A 119 -4.62 -3.88 8.92
N ASN A 120 -5.15 -4.81 8.15
CA ASN A 120 -4.46 -6.06 7.85
C ASN A 120 -3.46 -5.80 6.73
N ARG A 121 -2.18 -6.13 6.99
CA ARG A 121 -1.12 -5.91 6.00
C ARG A 121 -1.41 -6.72 4.74
N THR A 122 -1.66 -6.03 3.64
CA THR A 122 -2.06 -6.64 2.37
C THR A 122 -1.49 -5.82 1.24
N THR A 123 -1.04 -6.48 0.18
CA THR A 123 -0.56 -5.81 -1.02
C THR A 123 -1.41 -6.24 -2.21
N PHE A 124 -1.93 -5.27 -2.93
CA PHE A 124 -2.66 -5.48 -4.17
C PHE A 124 -1.78 -5.08 -5.34
N ILE A 125 -1.66 -5.96 -6.32
CA ILE A 125 -0.97 -5.62 -7.58
C ILE A 125 -2.06 -5.36 -8.60
N ILE A 126 -2.11 -4.12 -9.08
CA ILE A 126 -3.14 -3.65 -10.01
C ILE A 126 -2.49 -3.50 -11.39
N ASP A 127 -3.13 -4.06 -12.40
CA ASP A 127 -2.58 -4.02 -13.75
C ASP A 127 -2.85 -2.69 -14.46
N GLU A 128 -2.36 -2.55 -15.69
CA GLU A 128 -2.45 -1.31 -16.46
C GLU A 128 -3.89 -0.91 -16.80
N GLU A 129 -4.82 -1.86 -16.72
CA GLU A 129 -6.23 -1.63 -17.00
C GLU A 129 -7.05 -1.32 -15.76
N GLY A 130 -6.41 -1.35 -14.58
CA GLY A 130 -7.08 -1.07 -13.31
C GLY A 130 -7.74 -2.28 -12.67
N ASN A 131 -7.35 -3.48 -13.09
CA ASN A 131 -7.87 -4.72 -12.50
C ASN A 131 -6.86 -5.30 -11.51
N ILE A 132 -7.37 -6.00 -10.50
CA ILE A 132 -6.51 -6.66 -9.51
C ILE A 132 -5.87 -7.89 -10.14
N ALA A 133 -4.57 -7.83 -10.37
CA ALA A 133 -3.82 -8.95 -10.93
C ALA A 133 -3.47 -9.96 -9.84
N HIS A 134 -3.09 -9.49 -8.66
CA HIS A 134 -2.69 -10.36 -7.54
C HIS A 134 -3.04 -9.71 -6.21
N ILE A 135 -3.30 -10.57 -5.20
CA ILE A 135 -3.52 -10.13 -3.82
C ILE A 135 -2.55 -10.91 -2.94
N LEU A 136 -1.71 -10.20 -2.21
CA LEU A 136 -0.71 -10.78 -1.33
C LEU A 136 -1.12 -10.51 0.13
N THR A 137 -1.54 -11.56 0.84
CA THR A 137 -1.99 -11.44 2.22
C THR A 137 -0.92 -11.85 3.24
N LYS A 138 0.08 -12.63 2.79
CA LYS A 138 1.20 -13.03 3.65
C LYS A 138 2.44 -12.27 3.20
N VAL A 139 2.54 -11.03 3.66
CA VAL A 139 3.61 -10.13 3.26
C VAL A 139 4.87 -10.40 4.07
N ASP A 140 5.98 -10.62 3.36
CA ASP A 140 7.29 -10.65 3.99
C ASP A 140 7.82 -9.22 4.05
N THR A 141 7.82 -8.62 5.23
CA THR A 141 8.21 -7.22 5.40
C THR A 141 9.68 -6.97 5.10
N LYS A 142 10.49 -8.01 5.05
CA LYS A 142 11.93 -7.90 4.74
C LYS A 142 12.21 -7.97 3.26
N ALA A 143 11.29 -8.52 2.46
CA ALA A 143 11.49 -8.72 1.02
C ALA A 143 10.19 -8.54 0.21
N PRO A 144 9.43 -7.46 0.41
CA PRO A 144 8.18 -7.26 -0.34
C PRO A 144 8.41 -7.08 -1.84
N THR A 145 9.51 -6.44 -2.23
CA THR A 145 9.83 -6.26 -3.66
C THR A 145 10.03 -7.59 -4.36
N ALA A 146 10.77 -8.51 -3.75
CA ALA A 146 10.99 -9.83 -4.32
C ALA A 146 9.68 -10.61 -4.47
N GLN A 147 8.77 -10.50 -3.48
CA GLN A 147 7.45 -11.12 -3.56
C GLN A 147 6.64 -10.58 -4.73
N VAL A 148 6.63 -9.25 -4.90
CA VAL A 148 5.91 -8.59 -5.98
C VAL A 148 6.46 -9.03 -7.34
N LEU A 149 7.77 -8.98 -7.51
CA LEU A 149 8.40 -9.34 -8.78
C LEU A 149 8.17 -10.80 -9.16
N ALA A 150 8.12 -11.68 -8.18
CA ALA A 150 7.84 -13.09 -8.41
C ALA A 150 6.42 -13.30 -8.96
N LEU A 151 5.46 -12.46 -8.56
CA LEU A 151 4.08 -12.55 -9.03
C LEU A 151 3.87 -11.94 -10.41
N ILE A 152 4.65 -10.91 -10.75
CA ILE A 152 4.48 -10.16 -12.00
C ILE A 152 5.12 -10.87 -13.20
N LYS A 153 6.08 -11.70 -12.97
CA LYS A 153 6.79 -12.42 -14.06
C LYS A 153 5.89 -13.34 -14.84
#